data_329a0284517f3569894d2b150fffb24e
#
_entry.id   329a0284517f3569894d2b150fffb24e
#
_cell.length_a   1.000
_cell.length_b   1.000
_cell.length_c   1.000
_cell.angle_alpha   90.00
_cell.angle_beta   90.00
_cell.angle_gamma   90.00
#
_symmetry.space_group_name_H-M   'P 1'
#
loop_
_entity.id
_entity.type
_entity.pdbx_description
1 polymer ?
#
loop_
_entity_poly.entity_id
_entity_poly.type
_entity_poly.pdbx_seq_one_letter_code
_entity_poly.pdbx_strand_id
1 'polypeptide(L)'
;MKEILEELERRRDVARLGGGEARIAAQHKRGKLTARERIDLFLDEGSFEEFDMFVEHRSTDFGMDKSRIAGDGVVTGWGTVNGRTVFVFAKDFTVFGGSLSEAHAEKIMKVQDMALKNRAPIVGIYDAGGARIQEGVAALGGYAEVFQRNVLASGVIPQISVIMGPCAGGDVYSPAMTDFIFMVRDTSYMFVTGPDVVKTVTNETVTAEELGGAVVHTVRSSIADGAYENDVETLLQVRRLIDFLPLSNTAPLPEIECYQSVTDVDASLDTLVPASSNKPYDIKELIRKVADEGDFFEIQASFAKNIVCGFGRVEGSTVGFVANQPMVLAGVLDSDASRKAARFVRFCDCFNIPIVTFVDVPGFLPGTAQEYGGLIKHGAKLLFAYAEATVPKLTVITRKAFGGAYDVMASKHLRGDLNYAWPTAQIAVMGAKGAVEIIFRKDIADPEKIAAHTKMYEDRFLSPFVAAERGYVDEVIMPHSTRRRLARGLKMLRNKDLANPWKKHDNIPL
;
A
#
# COMPACT_ATOMS: atom_id res chain seq x y z
N MET A 1 24.87 -33.69 -31.84
CA MET A 1 23.80 -32.70 -31.56
C MET A 1 22.74 -33.28 -30.60
N LYS A 2 22.15 -34.45 -30.93
CA LYS A 2 21.11 -35.07 -30.09
C LYS A 2 21.56 -35.26 -28.61
N GLU A 3 22.72 -35.88 -28.41
CA GLU A 3 23.30 -36.09 -27.07
C GLU A 3 23.56 -34.79 -26.29
N ILE A 4 23.95 -33.71 -27.00
CA ILE A 4 24.16 -32.37 -26.37
C ILE A 4 22.85 -31.77 -25.90
N LEU A 5 21.79 -31.92 -26.70
CA LEU A 5 20.45 -31.44 -26.34
C LEU A 5 19.85 -32.27 -25.17
N GLU A 6 20.03 -33.57 -25.17
CA GLU A 6 19.61 -34.47 -24.10
C GLU A 6 20.34 -34.13 -22.77
N GLU A 7 21.65 -33.81 -22.86
CA GLU A 7 22.38 -33.36 -21.66
C GLU A 7 21.89 -31.99 -21.15
N LEU A 8 21.57 -31.07 -22.04
CA LEU A 8 20.98 -29.78 -21.64
C LEU A 8 19.66 -29.99 -20.91
N GLU A 9 18.73 -30.78 -21.45
CA GLU A 9 17.45 -31.04 -20.78
C GLU A 9 17.65 -31.76 -19.44
N ARG A 10 18.54 -32.73 -19.37
CA ARG A 10 18.89 -33.39 -18.12
C ARG A 10 19.35 -32.41 -17.04
N ARG A 11 20.23 -31.46 -17.41
CA ARG A 11 20.69 -30.41 -16.47
C ARG A 11 19.57 -29.48 -16.06
N ARG A 12 18.69 -29.11 -16.98
CA ARG A 12 17.50 -28.30 -16.68
C ARG A 12 16.57 -29.01 -15.69
N ASP A 13 16.33 -30.28 -15.90
CA ASP A 13 15.46 -31.08 -15.01
C ASP A 13 16.05 -31.18 -13.60
N VAL A 14 17.35 -31.39 -13.48
CA VAL A 14 18.05 -31.37 -12.18
C VAL A 14 17.94 -30.01 -11.52
N ALA A 15 18.14 -28.92 -12.25
CA ALA A 15 18.02 -27.56 -11.73
C ALA A 15 16.57 -27.24 -11.27
N ARG A 16 15.57 -27.72 -12.00
CA ARG A 16 14.14 -27.54 -11.63
C ARG A 16 13.76 -28.26 -10.34
N LEU A 17 14.42 -29.36 -10.00
CA LEU A 17 14.19 -30.09 -8.77
C LEU A 17 14.67 -29.35 -7.50
N GLY A 18 15.51 -28.34 -7.65
CA GLY A 18 16.04 -27.56 -6.53
C GLY A 18 16.61 -28.45 -5.44
N GLY A 19 16.00 -28.44 -4.24
CA GLY A 19 16.42 -29.25 -3.11
C GLY A 19 16.05 -30.75 -3.19
N GLY A 20 15.35 -31.17 -4.26
CA GLY A 20 14.92 -32.54 -4.53
C GLY A 20 13.52 -32.88 -4.01
N GLU A 21 12.99 -34.01 -4.52
CA GLU A 21 11.58 -34.43 -4.30
C GLU A 21 11.18 -34.49 -2.83
N ALA A 22 12.04 -34.98 -1.95
CA ALA A 22 11.73 -35.09 -0.53
C ALA A 22 11.49 -33.72 0.13
N ARG A 23 12.27 -32.70 -0.23
CA ARG A 23 12.10 -31.33 0.29
C ARG A 23 10.90 -30.63 -0.35
N ILE A 24 10.62 -30.88 -1.61
CA ILE A 24 9.38 -30.44 -2.29
C ILE A 24 8.16 -31.00 -1.58
N ALA A 25 8.12 -32.32 -1.35
CA ALA A 25 7.04 -32.98 -0.61
C ALA A 25 6.85 -32.42 0.82
N ALA A 26 7.96 -32.09 1.51
CA ALA A 26 7.90 -31.44 2.82
C ALA A 26 7.31 -30.02 2.76
N GLN A 27 7.57 -29.28 1.69
CA GLN A 27 6.98 -27.96 1.42
C GLN A 27 5.47 -28.07 1.22
N HIS A 28 5.03 -28.98 0.36
CA HIS A 28 3.61 -29.26 0.10
C HIS A 28 2.87 -29.73 1.36
N LYS A 29 3.48 -30.58 2.17
CA LYS A 29 2.89 -31.04 3.45
C LYS A 29 2.58 -29.88 4.41
N ARG A 30 3.29 -28.76 4.29
CA ARG A 30 3.04 -27.54 5.07
C ARG A 30 2.00 -26.61 4.43
N GLY A 31 1.34 -27.04 3.35
CA GLY A 31 0.39 -26.22 2.60
C GLY A 31 1.02 -25.12 1.76
N LYS A 32 2.31 -25.23 1.45
CA LYS A 32 3.07 -24.23 0.72
C LYS A 32 3.46 -24.74 -0.67
N LEU A 33 3.45 -23.86 -1.64
CA LEU A 33 3.99 -24.14 -2.98
C LEU A 33 5.51 -23.95 -3.02
N THR A 34 6.15 -24.53 -4.02
CA THR A 34 7.56 -24.28 -4.33
C THR A 34 7.74 -22.91 -5.02
N ALA A 35 8.99 -22.41 -5.07
CA ALA A 35 9.29 -21.15 -5.76
C ALA A 35 8.86 -21.18 -7.24
N ARG A 36 9.05 -22.29 -7.95
CA ARG A 36 8.66 -22.44 -9.36
C ARG A 36 7.15 -22.47 -9.54
N GLU A 37 6.44 -23.25 -8.74
CA GLU A 37 4.98 -23.30 -8.77
C GLU A 37 4.35 -21.91 -8.50
N ARG A 38 4.96 -21.12 -7.60
CA ARG A 38 4.54 -19.75 -7.32
C ARG A 38 4.73 -18.84 -8.54
N ILE A 39 5.86 -18.94 -9.23
CA ILE A 39 6.13 -18.17 -10.45
C ILE A 39 5.16 -18.58 -11.58
N ASP A 40 4.94 -19.88 -11.76
CA ASP A 40 4.04 -20.40 -12.79
C ASP A 40 2.58 -19.95 -12.58
N LEU A 41 2.14 -19.81 -11.32
CA LEU A 41 0.82 -19.27 -10.99
C LEU A 41 0.75 -17.74 -11.07
N PHE A 42 1.87 -17.07 -10.78
CA PHE A 42 1.91 -15.63 -10.76
C PHE A 42 1.98 -15.01 -12.17
N LEU A 43 2.75 -15.58 -13.08
CA LEU A 43 2.90 -15.08 -14.44
C LEU A 43 1.86 -15.69 -15.38
N ASP A 44 1.70 -15.08 -16.53
CA ASP A 44 0.88 -15.63 -17.61
C ASP A 44 1.50 -16.93 -18.13
N GLU A 45 0.66 -17.90 -18.48
CA GLU A 45 1.09 -19.22 -18.92
C GLU A 45 2.11 -19.12 -20.07
N GLY A 46 3.24 -19.80 -19.92
CA GLY A 46 4.30 -19.86 -20.93
C GLY A 46 5.10 -18.56 -21.12
N SER A 47 4.88 -17.53 -20.30
CA SER A 47 5.58 -16.24 -20.43
C SER A 47 6.90 -16.17 -19.67
N PHE A 48 7.18 -17.12 -18.77
CA PHE A 48 8.36 -17.05 -17.91
C PHE A 48 9.66 -17.33 -18.64
N GLU A 49 10.58 -16.39 -18.58
CA GLU A 49 11.96 -16.52 -19.07
C GLU A 49 12.93 -16.45 -17.88
N GLU A 50 13.53 -17.59 -17.56
CA GLU A 50 14.42 -17.73 -16.39
C GLU A 50 15.82 -17.22 -16.68
N PHE A 51 16.40 -16.49 -15.71
CA PHE A 51 17.81 -16.10 -15.70
C PHE A 51 18.61 -16.95 -14.74
N ASP A 52 19.85 -17.27 -15.12
CA ASP A 52 20.87 -17.83 -14.23
C ASP A 52 20.45 -19.17 -13.56
N MET A 53 19.69 -20.00 -14.27
CA MET A 53 19.26 -21.33 -13.79
C MET A 53 20.40 -22.21 -13.29
N PHE A 54 21.60 -22.10 -13.88
CA PHE A 54 22.76 -22.95 -13.59
C PHE A 54 23.78 -22.31 -12.65
N VAL A 55 23.50 -21.13 -12.11
CA VAL A 55 24.37 -20.47 -11.12
C VAL A 55 24.40 -21.29 -9.83
N GLU A 56 25.60 -21.49 -9.29
CA GLU A 56 25.85 -22.18 -8.03
C GLU A 56 26.62 -21.27 -7.08
N HIS A 57 26.55 -21.53 -5.77
CA HIS A 57 27.38 -20.82 -4.80
C HIS A 57 28.88 -21.15 -4.99
N ARG A 58 29.76 -20.29 -4.46
CA ARG A 58 31.21 -20.39 -4.58
C ARG A 58 31.88 -20.81 -3.29
N SER A 59 31.12 -21.04 -2.21
CA SER A 59 31.64 -21.40 -0.90
C SER A 59 32.29 -22.79 -0.92
N THR A 60 33.44 -22.91 -0.25
CA THR A 60 34.14 -24.15 -0.07
C THR A 60 34.24 -24.59 1.40
N ASP A 61 33.92 -23.69 2.31
CA ASP A 61 34.00 -23.93 3.76
C ASP A 61 32.84 -24.79 4.26
N PHE A 62 33.00 -25.41 5.40
CA PHE A 62 31.97 -26.21 6.07
C PHE A 62 31.36 -27.32 5.20
N GLY A 63 32.12 -27.84 4.20
CA GLY A 63 31.66 -28.90 3.31
C GLY A 63 30.69 -28.44 2.22
N MET A 64 30.55 -27.15 2.01
CA MET A 64 29.69 -26.58 0.97
C MET A 64 30.13 -26.98 -0.45
N ASP A 65 31.41 -27.18 -0.67
CA ASP A 65 32.00 -27.68 -1.93
C ASP A 65 31.36 -29.01 -2.41
N LYS A 66 30.86 -29.82 -1.49
CA LYS A 66 30.20 -31.11 -1.77
C LYS A 66 28.71 -31.00 -2.02
N SER A 67 28.11 -29.85 -1.80
CA SER A 67 26.65 -29.62 -1.92
C SER A 67 26.41 -28.40 -2.77
N ARG A 68 26.58 -28.52 -4.07
CA ARG A 68 26.27 -27.46 -5.05
C ARG A 68 24.95 -27.77 -5.72
N ILE A 69 24.02 -26.84 -5.63
CA ILE A 69 22.68 -26.95 -6.21
C ILE A 69 22.49 -25.81 -7.19
N ALA A 70 22.16 -26.13 -8.42
CA ALA A 70 21.91 -25.15 -9.48
C ALA A 70 20.77 -24.20 -9.09
N GLY A 71 20.92 -22.92 -9.40
CA GLY A 71 20.00 -21.87 -9.05
C GLY A 71 20.23 -21.25 -7.68
N ASP A 72 21.02 -21.87 -6.82
CA ASP A 72 21.45 -21.42 -5.49
C ASP A 72 20.33 -20.81 -4.62
N GLY A 73 19.17 -21.47 -4.60
CA GLY A 73 18.06 -21.14 -3.70
C GLY A 73 17.23 -19.92 -4.10
N VAL A 74 17.37 -19.43 -5.34
CA VAL A 74 16.46 -18.40 -5.88
C VAL A 74 16.22 -18.59 -7.37
N VAL A 75 14.94 -18.56 -7.77
CA VAL A 75 14.52 -18.57 -9.16
C VAL A 75 14.30 -17.12 -9.59
N THR A 76 14.94 -16.71 -10.68
CA THR A 76 14.94 -15.32 -11.14
C THR A 76 14.62 -15.22 -12.61
N GLY A 77 13.92 -14.18 -13.05
CA GLY A 77 13.59 -13.97 -14.43
C GLY A 77 12.56 -12.89 -14.66
N TRP A 78 11.86 -12.98 -15.76
CA TRP A 78 10.76 -12.08 -16.12
C TRP A 78 9.67 -12.84 -16.87
N GLY A 79 8.52 -12.24 -16.97
CA GLY A 79 7.38 -12.73 -17.72
C GLY A 79 6.32 -11.64 -17.83
N THR A 80 5.08 -12.03 -18.01
CA THR A 80 3.96 -11.08 -18.08
C THR A 80 2.88 -11.39 -17.05
N VAL A 81 2.18 -10.35 -16.65
CA VAL A 81 0.91 -10.42 -15.91
C VAL A 81 -0.13 -9.67 -16.72
N ASN A 82 -1.13 -10.39 -17.22
CA ASN A 82 -2.14 -9.86 -18.14
C ASN A 82 -1.50 -9.12 -19.34
N GLY A 83 -0.47 -9.75 -19.94
CA GLY A 83 0.29 -9.24 -21.07
C GLY A 83 1.30 -8.12 -20.76
N ARG A 84 1.43 -7.71 -19.50
CA ARG A 84 2.31 -6.61 -19.08
C ARG A 84 3.58 -7.16 -18.44
N THR A 85 4.74 -6.64 -18.83
CA THR A 85 6.05 -7.11 -18.36
C THR A 85 6.22 -6.92 -16.86
N VAL A 86 6.66 -7.98 -16.19
CA VAL A 86 7.00 -7.99 -14.77
C VAL A 86 8.28 -8.80 -14.55
N PHE A 87 9.20 -8.28 -13.76
CA PHE A 87 10.37 -9.01 -13.30
C PHE A 87 10.08 -9.68 -11.96
N VAL A 88 10.64 -10.87 -11.75
CA VAL A 88 10.35 -11.68 -10.57
C VAL A 88 11.59 -12.39 -10.05
N PHE A 89 11.69 -12.49 -8.74
CA PHE A 89 12.53 -13.47 -8.07
C PHE A 89 11.72 -14.20 -6.99
N ALA A 90 11.97 -15.49 -6.83
CA ALA A 90 11.33 -16.30 -5.81
C ALA A 90 12.38 -17.12 -5.07
N LYS A 91 12.49 -16.92 -3.75
CA LYS A 91 13.40 -17.68 -2.90
C LYS A 91 12.90 -19.09 -2.70
N ASP A 92 13.76 -20.06 -2.91
CA ASP A 92 13.45 -21.48 -2.84
C ASP A 92 13.87 -22.08 -1.50
N PHE A 93 12.92 -22.24 -0.61
CA PHE A 93 13.16 -22.80 0.72
C PHE A 93 13.71 -24.24 0.67
N THR A 94 13.51 -24.98 -0.41
CA THR A 94 14.01 -26.35 -0.57
C THR A 94 15.54 -26.38 -0.74
N VAL A 95 16.17 -25.25 -1.12
CA VAL A 95 17.62 -25.12 -1.33
C VAL A 95 18.21 -24.25 -0.23
N PHE A 96 18.94 -24.87 0.69
CA PHE A 96 19.59 -24.20 1.83
C PHE A 96 18.63 -23.30 2.63
N GLY A 97 17.35 -23.67 2.73
CA GLY A 97 16.33 -22.86 3.39
C GLY A 97 16.09 -21.48 2.75
N GLY A 98 16.35 -21.34 1.46
CA GLY A 98 16.23 -20.07 0.72
C GLY A 98 17.22 -18.99 1.17
N SER A 99 18.23 -19.35 1.96
CA SER A 99 19.18 -18.40 2.54
C SER A 99 20.00 -17.66 1.49
N LEU A 100 20.25 -16.38 1.73
CA LEU A 100 20.98 -15.51 0.81
C LEU A 100 22.48 -15.74 0.92
N SER A 101 23.08 -16.18 -0.19
CA SER A 101 24.52 -16.24 -0.44
C SER A 101 24.95 -15.07 -1.31
N GLU A 102 26.25 -14.94 -1.58
CA GLU A 102 26.77 -13.99 -2.56
C GLU A 102 26.17 -14.23 -3.95
N ALA A 103 26.23 -15.47 -4.47
CA ALA A 103 25.68 -15.83 -5.79
C ALA A 103 24.15 -15.66 -5.87
N HIS A 104 23.42 -16.02 -4.81
CA HIS A 104 21.98 -15.79 -4.69
C HIS A 104 21.67 -14.28 -4.78
N ALA A 105 22.42 -13.44 -4.06
CA ALA A 105 22.26 -11.98 -4.11
C ALA A 105 22.54 -11.43 -5.52
N GLU A 106 23.62 -11.88 -6.17
CA GLU A 106 23.97 -11.45 -7.54
C GLU A 106 22.83 -11.72 -8.55
N LYS A 107 22.13 -12.84 -8.41
CA LYS A 107 20.94 -13.14 -9.24
C LYS A 107 19.80 -12.15 -8.99
N ILE A 108 19.51 -11.82 -7.72
CA ILE A 108 18.49 -10.83 -7.38
C ILE A 108 18.89 -9.45 -7.89
N MET A 109 20.14 -9.03 -7.67
CA MET A 109 20.69 -7.76 -8.16
C MET A 109 20.52 -7.62 -9.68
N LYS A 110 20.82 -8.67 -10.43
CA LYS A 110 20.65 -8.69 -11.89
C LYS A 110 19.20 -8.44 -12.30
N VAL A 111 18.25 -9.10 -11.64
CA VAL A 111 16.81 -8.91 -11.92
C VAL A 111 16.35 -7.50 -11.54
N GLN A 112 16.80 -6.96 -10.41
CA GLN A 112 16.51 -5.58 -10.01
C GLN A 112 17.07 -4.57 -11.03
N ASP A 113 18.32 -4.75 -11.48
CA ASP A 113 18.93 -3.90 -12.49
C ASP A 113 18.19 -3.98 -13.84
N MET A 114 17.75 -5.19 -14.23
CA MET A 114 16.98 -5.39 -15.46
C MET A 114 15.59 -4.76 -15.37
N ALA A 115 14.90 -4.91 -14.24
CA ALA A 115 13.61 -4.26 -14.00
C ALA A 115 13.71 -2.73 -14.11
N LEU A 116 14.71 -2.15 -13.45
CA LEU A 116 14.95 -0.71 -13.49
C LEU A 116 15.29 -0.20 -14.90
N LYS A 117 16.17 -0.89 -15.63
CA LYS A 117 16.55 -0.55 -17.01
C LYS A 117 15.36 -0.62 -17.98
N ASN A 118 14.49 -1.60 -17.79
CA ASN A 118 13.31 -1.79 -18.64
C ASN A 118 12.07 -1.04 -18.15
N ARG A 119 12.16 -0.33 -17.03
CA ARG A 119 11.06 0.43 -16.44
C ARG A 119 9.81 -0.42 -16.25
N ALA A 120 9.97 -1.56 -15.60
CA ALA A 120 8.90 -2.51 -15.34
C ALA A 120 8.88 -2.92 -13.86
N PRO A 121 7.70 -3.29 -13.32
CA PRO A 121 7.56 -3.71 -11.94
C PRO A 121 8.44 -4.90 -11.60
N ILE A 122 8.84 -4.97 -10.31
CA ILE A 122 9.53 -6.12 -9.75
C ILE A 122 8.73 -6.72 -8.60
N VAL A 123 8.60 -8.05 -8.60
CA VAL A 123 7.93 -8.80 -7.52
C VAL A 123 8.93 -9.76 -6.90
N GLY A 124 9.17 -9.62 -5.60
CA GLY A 124 9.96 -10.55 -4.81
C GLY A 124 9.05 -11.49 -4.01
N ILE A 125 9.27 -12.81 -4.15
CA ILE A 125 8.58 -13.84 -3.36
C ILE A 125 9.56 -14.39 -2.35
N TYR A 126 9.23 -14.24 -1.06
CA TYR A 126 10.11 -14.52 0.07
C TYR A 126 9.68 -15.77 0.80
N ASP A 127 10.60 -16.71 0.93
CA ASP A 127 10.49 -17.93 1.72
C ASP A 127 11.90 -18.37 2.14
N ALA A 128 12.43 -17.73 3.19
CA ALA A 128 13.84 -17.84 3.51
C ALA A 128 14.18 -17.65 4.99
N GLY A 129 15.23 -18.32 5.42
CA GLY A 129 15.76 -18.25 6.79
C GLY A 129 16.77 -17.12 7.05
N GLY A 130 17.00 -16.20 6.10
CA GLY A 130 17.94 -15.10 6.26
C GLY A 130 19.30 -15.32 5.56
N ALA A 131 20.39 -14.80 6.13
CA ALA A 131 21.72 -14.92 5.56
C ALA A 131 22.27 -16.36 5.62
N ARG A 132 23.00 -16.78 4.58
CA ARG A 132 23.75 -18.05 4.59
C ARG A 132 24.98 -17.88 5.45
N ILE A 133 24.93 -18.40 6.68
CA ILE A 133 25.93 -18.20 7.73
C ILE A 133 27.32 -18.70 7.28
N GLN A 134 27.36 -19.78 6.48
CA GLN A 134 28.59 -20.37 5.97
C GLN A 134 29.41 -19.43 5.08
N GLU A 135 28.79 -18.40 4.52
CA GLU A 135 29.46 -17.43 3.65
C GLU A 135 29.88 -16.14 4.38
N GLY A 136 29.53 -16.01 5.66
CA GLY A 136 29.96 -14.91 6.51
C GLY A 136 29.59 -13.54 5.95
N VAL A 137 30.55 -12.62 5.89
CA VAL A 137 30.32 -11.22 5.48
C VAL A 137 29.92 -11.08 4.01
N ALA A 138 30.23 -12.04 3.14
CA ALA A 138 29.82 -12.00 1.74
C ALA A 138 28.30 -12.01 1.59
N ALA A 139 27.57 -12.78 2.43
CA ALA A 139 26.11 -12.73 2.49
C ALA A 139 25.60 -11.36 2.92
N LEU A 140 26.24 -10.69 3.89
CA LEU A 140 25.85 -9.34 4.32
C LEU A 140 26.11 -8.31 3.22
N GLY A 141 27.24 -8.41 2.49
CA GLY A 141 27.50 -7.58 1.32
C GLY A 141 26.41 -7.74 0.26
N GLY A 142 25.97 -8.98 -0.01
CA GLY A 142 24.87 -9.26 -0.91
C GLY A 142 23.55 -8.58 -0.50
N TYR A 143 23.21 -8.60 0.80
CA TYR A 143 22.04 -7.86 1.29
C TYR A 143 22.16 -6.35 1.05
N ALA A 144 23.30 -5.75 1.38
CA ALA A 144 23.51 -4.31 1.21
C ALA A 144 23.33 -3.87 -0.26
N GLU A 145 23.84 -4.67 -1.19
CA GLU A 145 23.68 -4.42 -2.63
C GLU A 145 22.22 -4.51 -3.10
N VAL A 146 21.45 -5.47 -2.57
CA VAL A 146 20.01 -5.58 -2.85
C VAL A 146 19.27 -4.37 -2.27
N PHE A 147 19.58 -3.95 -1.04
CA PHE A 147 18.98 -2.78 -0.38
C PHE A 147 19.23 -1.50 -1.16
N GLN A 148 20.46 -1.28 -1.64
CA GLN A 148 20.77 -0.12 -2.47
C GLN A 148 19.88 -0.05 -3.71
N ARG A 149 19.65 -1.18 -4.37
CA ARG A 149 18.78 -1.26 -5.55
C ARG A 149 17.31 -1.01 -5.23
N ASN A 150 16.82 -1.47 -4.06
CA ASN A 150 15.48 -1.10 -3.60
C ASN A 150 15.33 0.43 -3.49
N VAL A 151 16.33 1.10 -2.92
CA VAL A 151 16.31 2.57 -2.78
C VAL A 151 16.36 3.26 -4.14
N LEU A 152 17.21 2.81 -5.07
CA LEU A 152 17.31 3.40 -6.41
C LEU A 152 16.04 3.18 -7.25
N ALA A 153 15.32 2.09 -7.02
CA ALA A 153 14.06 1.78 -7.71
C ALA A 153 12.84 2.47 -7.10
N SER A 154 12.94 2.94 -5.85
CA SER A 154 11.84 3.57 -5.13
C SER A 154 11.30 4.81 -5.87
N GLY A 155 10.00 4.82 -6.14
CA GLY A 155 9.35 5.87 -6.91
C GLY A 155 9.67 5.87 -8.42
N VAL A 156 10.41 4.88 -8.91
CA VAL A 156 10.74 4.72 -10.34
C VAL A 156 9.97 3.56 -10.97
N ILE A 157 9.99 2.41 -10.34
CA ILE A 157 9.20 1.23 -10.72
C ILE A 157 8.45 0.69 -9.50
N PRO A 158 7.25 0.15 -9.65
CA PRO A 158 6.55 -0.53 -8.56
C PRO A 158 7.35 -1.74 -8.05
N GLN A 159 7.52 -1.82 -6.74
CA GLN A 159 8.20 -2.90 -6.04
C GLN A 159 7.22 -3.59 -5.10
N ILE A 160 6.98 -4.88 -5.28
CA ILE A 160 6.02 -5.65 -4.50
C ILE A 160 6.73 -6.83 -3.84
N SER A 161 6.53 -7.01 -2.55
CA SER A 161 7.05 -8.13 -1.78
C SER A 161 5.92 -9.04 -1.34
N VAL A 162 6.09 -10.35 -1.55
CA VAL A 162 5.12 -11.37 -1.18
C VAL A 162 5.79 -12.37 -0.25
N ILE A 163 5.36 -12.38 1.01
CA ILE A 163 5.94 -13.22 2.05
C ILE A 163 5.15 -14.52 2.13
N MET A 164 5.76 -15.61 1.69
CA MET A 164 5.11 -16.92 1.55
C MET A 164 5.76 -18.01 2.40
N GLY A 165 6.54 -17.59 3.37
CA GLY A 165 7.21 -18.45 4.32
C GLY A 165 7.94 -17.63 5.37
N PRO A 166 8.93 -18.18 6.08
CA PRO A 166 9.82 -17.41 6.92
C PRO A 166 10.50 -16.29 6.13
N CYS A 167 10.61 -15.12 6.76
CA CYS A 167 11.41 -13.99 6.29
C CYS A 167 12.05 -13.37 7.54
N ALA A 168 13.33 -13.64 7.76
CA ALA A 168 13.98 -13.35 9.03
C ALA A 168 15.34 -12.67 8.85
N GLY A 169 15.76 -11.92 9.87
CA GLY A 169 17.04 -11.23 9.89
C GLY A 169 17.14 -10.16 8.82
N GLY A 170 18.25 -10.15 8.07
CA GLY A 170 18.46 -9.20 6.97
C GLY A 170 17.38 -9.24 5.88
N ASP A 171 16.69 -10.35 5.75
CA ASP A 171 15.69 -10.58 4.72
C ASP A 171 14.43 -9.68 4.84
N VAL A 172 14.15 -9.15 6.04
CA VAL A 172 12.97 -8.30 6.27
C VAL A 172 13.14 -6.86 5.77
N TYR A 173 14.37 -6.38 5.62
CA TYR A 173 14.60 -4.97 5.29
C TYR A 173 14.34 -4.65 3.82
N SER A 174 14.64 -5.57 2.90
CA SER A 174 14.31 -5.39 1.49
C SER A 174 12.79 -5.22 1.29
N PRO A 175 11.91 -6.12 1.78
CA PRO A 175 10.47 -5.90 1.75
C PRO A 175 10.04 -4.58 2.37
N ALA A 176 10.59 -4.21 3.52
CA ALA A 176 10.24 -2.97 4.22
C ALA A 176 10.52 -1.69 3.40
N MET A 177 11.42 -1.76 2.41
CA MET A 177 11.71 -0.67 1.48
C MET A 177 10.91 -0.73 0.18
N THR A 178 10.15 -1.79 -0.06
CA THR A 178 9.28 -1.90 -1.24
C THR A 178 7.96 -1.15 -1.04
N ASP A 179 7.16 -1.02 -2.10
CA ASP A 179 5.92 -0.24 -2.06
C ASP A 179 4.78 -0.97 -1.37
N PHE A 180 4.66 -2.29 -1.59
CA PHE A 180 3.61 -3.14 -1.02
C PHE A 180 4.16 -4.45 -0.51
N ILE A 181 3.61 -4.91 0.62
CA ILE A 181 3.95 -6.19 1.24
C ILE A 181 2.66 -6.99 1.47
N PHE A 182 2.62 -8.21 0.95
CA PHE A 182 1.53 -9.16 1.19
C PHE A 182 2.04 -10.40 1.90
N MET A 183 1.23 -10.96 2.78
CA MET A 183 1.59 -12.14 3.56
C MET A 183 0.56 -13.27 3.36
N VAL A 184 0.99 -14.50 3.54
CA VAL A 184 0.11 -15.67 3.65
C VAL A 184 -0.12 -15.97 5.13
N ARG A 185 -1.39 -16.15 5.52
CA ARG A 185 -1.74 -16.45 6.90
C ARG A 185 -1.18 -17.82 7.34
N ASP A 186 -0.82 -17.93 8.60
CA ASP A 186 -0.40 -19.15 9.29
C ASP A 186 0.87 -19.84 8.74
N THR A 187 1.38 -19.43 7.59
CA THR A 187 2.56 -20.04 6.96
C THR A 187 3.69 -19.05 6.71
N SER A 188 3.46 -17.74 6.87
CA SER A 188 4.47 -16.70 6.65
C SER A 188 4.72 -15.86 7.90
N TYR A 189 5.97 -15.50 8.10
CA TYR A 189 6.43 -14.75 9.27
C TYR A 189 7.49 -13.73 8.87
N MET A 190 7.44 -12.56 9.50
CA MET A 190 8.50 -11.55 9.39
C MET A 190 8.97 -11.13 10.78
N PHE A 191 10.26 -11.22 11.05
CA PHE A 191 10.87 -10.70 12.28
C PHE A 191 12.38 -10.49 12.10
N VAL A 192 12.94 -9.54 12.82
CA VAL A 192 14.38 -9.29 12.82
C VAL A 192 15.13 -10.48 13.43
N THR A 193 14.61 -10.99 14.55
CA THR A 193 15.16 -12.19 15.22
C THR A 193 14.00 -13.11 15.62
N GLY A 194 14.22 -14.42 15.46
CA GLY A 194 13.19 -15.42 15.74
C GLY A 194 12.92 -15.62 17.25
N PRO A 195 11.87 -16.42 17.58
CA PRO A 195 11.44 -16.67 18.94
C PRO A 195 12.52 -17.16 19.91
N ASP A 196 13.46 -17.99 19.45
CA ASP A 196 14.55 -18.52 20.30
C ASP A 196 15.50 -17.43 20.77
N VAL A 197 15.85 -16.47 19.88
CA VAL A 197 16.70 -15.33 20.23
C VAL A 197 15.95 -14.39 21.15
N VAL A 198 14.66 -14.11 20.89
CA VAL A 198 13.80 -13.30 21.76
C VAL A 198 13.79 -13.90 23.16
N LYS A 199 13.56 -15.20 23.31
CA LYS A 199 13.58 -15.90 24.59
C LYS A 199 14.92 -15.77 25.30
N THR A 200 16.02 -15.90 24.56
CA THR A 200 17.38 -15.83 25.16
C THR A 200 17.70 -14.41 25.67
N VAL A 201 17.28 -13.37 24.92
CA VAL A 201 17.69 -11.97 25.21
C VAL A 201 16.70 -11.27 26.15
N THR A 202 15.39 -11.48 25.97
CA THR A 202 14.34 -10.75 26.69
C THR A 202 13.58 -11.60 27.72
N ASN A 203 13.82 -12.94 27.73
CA ASN A 203 13.07 -13.93 28.50
C ASN A 203 11.57 -14.03 28.12
N GLU A 204 11.15 -13.46 26.99
CA GLU A 204 9.81 -13.62 26.45
C GLU A 204 9.66 -14.95 25.75
N THR A 205 8.57 -15.69 26.01
CA THR A 205 8.23 -16.91 25.27
C THR A 205 7.09 -16.60 24.32
N VAL A 206 7.37 -16.63 23.04
CA VAL A 206 6.43 -16.31 21.94
C VAL A 206 6.56 -17.35 20.84
N THR A 207 5.48 -17.61 20.13
CA THR A 207 5.50 -18.37 18.87
C THR A 207 5.91 -17.48 17.71
N ALA A 208 6.28 -18.07 16.57
CA ALA A 208 6.56 -17.30 15.35
C ALA A 208 5.35 -16.47 14.88
N GLU A 209 4.14 -17.05 15.00
CA GLU A 209 2.89 -16.37 14.65
C GLU A 209 2.61 -15.15 15.56
N GLU A 210 2.80 -15.31 16.87
CA GLU A 210 2.61 -14.21 17.83
C GLU A 210 3.67 -13.10 17.69
N LEU A 211 4.89 -13.46 17.29
CA LEU A 211 5.98 -12.49 17.13
C LEU A 211 5.88 -11.71 15.81
N GLY A 212 5.61 -12.39 14.71
CA GLY A 212 5.69 -11.78 13.38
C GLY A 212 4.81 -12.44 12.32
N GLY A 213 3.69 -13.05 12.71
CA GLY A 213 2.71 -13.61 11.78
C GLY A 213 1.93 -12.52 11.02
N ALA A 214 1.15 -12.96 10.05
CA ALA A 214 0.39 -12.08 9.16
C ALA A 214 -0.55 -11.13 9.91
N VAL A 215 -1.21 -11.59 10.99
CA VAL A 215 -2.11 -10.75 11.81
C VAL A 215 -1.33 -9.63 12.52
N VAL A 216 -0.13 -9.92 13.03
CA VAL A 216 0.71 -8.91 13.68
C VAL A 216 1.03 -7.79 12.70
N HIS A 217 1.43 -8.13 11.49
CA HIS A 217 1.90 -7.16 10.50
C HIS A 217 0.79 -6.45 9.74
N THR A 218 -0.40 -7.02 9.64
CA THR A 218 -1.57 -6.35 9.02
C THR A 218 -2.41 -5.54 10.00
N VAL A 219 -2.31 -5.79 11.33
CA VAL A 219 -3.19 -5.14 12.33
C VAL A 219 -2.43 -4.21 13.27
N ARG A 220 -1.20 -4.58 13.68
CA ARG A 220 -0.46 -3.86 14.74
C ARG A 220 0.70 -3.04 14.20
N SER A 221 1.58 -3.63 13.39
CA SER A 221 2.81 -2.97 12.95
C SER A 221 2.66 -2.16 11.66
N SER A 222 1.61 -2.37 10.89
CA SER A 222 1.38 -1.79 9.55
C SER A 222 2.43 -2.15 8.48
N ILE A 223 3.22 -3.18 8.71
CA ILE A 223 4.25 -3.60 7.74
C ILE A 223 3.60 -4.22 6.51
N ALA A 224 2.60 -5.10 6.68
CA ALA A 224 1.92 -5.76 5.58
C ALA A 224 0.64 -5.01 5.16
N ASP A 225 0.47 -4.85 3.86
CA ASP A 225 -0.67 -4.18 3.24
C ASP A 225 -1.89 -5.07 3.10
N GLY A 226 -1.69 -6.38 3.13
CA GLY A 226 -2.74 -7.39 3.12
C GLY A 226 -2.23 -8.79 3.47
N ALA A 227 -3.15 -9.66 3.86
CA ALA A 227 -2.85 -11.06 4.12
C ALA A 227 -4.03 -11.95 3.67
N TYR A 228 -3.70 -13.06 3.03
CA TYR A 228 -4.68 -13.98 2.43
C TYR A 228 -4.46 -15.42 2.90
N GLU A 229 -5.43 -16.29 2.63
CA GLU A 229 -5.49 -17.61 3.24
C GLU A 229 -4.41 -18.58 2.75
N ASN A 230 -3.94 -18.42 1.50
CA ASN A 230 -2.97 -19.34 0.90
C ASN A 230 -2.15 -18.68 -0.21
N ASP A 231 -1.14 -19.40 -0.72
CA ASP A 231 -0.25 -18.94 -1.78
C ASP A 231 -1.03 -18.53 -3.05
N VAL A 232 -2.02 -19.33 -3.45
CA VAL A 232 -2.79 -19.09 -4.69
C VAL A 232 -3.57 -17.78 -4.60
N GLU A 233 -4.34 -17.61 -3.53
CA GLU A 233 -5.14 -16.40 -3.33
C GLU A 233 -4.24 -15.17 -3.26
N THR A 234 -3.13 -15.26 -2.53
CA THR A 234 -2.18 -14.16 -2.40
C THR A 234 -1.62 -13.72 -3.75
N LEU A 235 -1.21 -14.67 -4.59
CA LEU A 235 -0.70 -14.36 -5.93
C LEU A 235 -1.76 -13.76 -6.85
N LEU A 236 -3.01 -14.23 -6.77
CA LEU A 236 -4.13 -13.64 -7.52
C LEU A 236 -4.39 -12.18 -7.12
N GLN A 237 -4.31 -11.87 -5.83
CA GLN A 237 -4.48 -10.49 -5.36
C GLN A 237 -3.30 -9.60 -5.78
N VAL A 238 -2.08 -10.11 -5.82
CA VAL A 238 -0.93 -9.37 -6.36
C VAL A 238 -1.09 -9.10 -7.87
N ARG A 239 -1.56 -10.09 -8.64
CA ARG A 239 -1.91 -9.89 -10.06
C ARG A 239 -2.96 -8.79 -10.22
N ARG A 240 -4.01 -8.81 -9.40
CA ARG A 240 -5.06 -7.79 -9.41
C ARG A 240 -4.51 -6.39 -9.04
N LEU A 241 -3.59 -6.28 -8.08
CA LEU A 241 -2.95 -5.01 -7.78
C LEU A 241 -2.17 -4.47 -8.99
N ILE A 242 -1.39 -5.33 -9.66
CA ILE A 242 -0.59 -4.93 -10.83
C ILE A 242 -1.48 -4.31 -11.93
N ASP A 243 -2.72 -4.77 -12.09
CA ASP A 243 -3.64 -4.22 -13.08
C ASP A 243 -4.02 -2.75 -12.82
N PHE A 244 -3.91 -2.28 -11.59
CA PHE A 244 -4.11 -0.87 -11.25
C PHE A 244 -2.86 -0.01 -11.46
N LEU A 245 -1.67 -0.59 -11.47
CA LEU A 245 -0.42 0.16 -11.42
C LEU A 245 0.16 0.41 -12.81
N PRO A 246 0.78 1.58 -13.07
CA PRO A 246 1.59 1.78 -14.26
C PRO A 246 2.86 0.92 -14.18
N LEU A 247 3.50 0.68 -15.30
CA LEU A 247 4.77 -0.07 -15.33
C LEU A 247 5.92 0.68 -14.66
N SER A 248 5.88 2.01 -14.71
CA SER A 248 6.89 2.88 -14.10
C SER A 248 6.34 4.29 -13.88
N ASN A 249 7.10 5.15 -13.24
CA ASN A 249 6.76 6.55 -13.05
C ASN A 249 6.68 7.38 -14.34
N THR A 250 7.10 6.85 -15.47
CA THR A 250 7.01 7.48 -16.80
C THR A 250 6.06 6.76 -17.75
N ALA A 251 5.52 5.63 -17.34
CA ALA A 251 4.54 4.90 -18.13
C ALA A 251 3.13 5.48 -17.94
N PRO A 252 2.26 5.40 -18.95
CA PRO A 252 0.86 5.77 -18.78
C PRO A 252 0.18 4.83 -17.77
N LEU A 253 -0.88 5.33 -17.13
CA LEU A 253 -1.76 4.50 -16.33
C LEU A 253 -2.42 3.42 -17.21
N PRO A 254 -2.67 2.22 -16.67
CA PRO A 254 -3.44 1.23 -17.38
C PRO A 254 -4.88 1.73 -17.58
N GLU A 255 -5.39 1.57 -18.79
CA GLU A 255 -6.77 1.89 -19.12
C GLU A 255 -7.51 0.57 -19.48
N ILE A 256 -8.69 0.39 -18.92
CA ILE A 256 -9.60 -0.71 -19.27
C ILE A 256 -10.91 -0.15 -19.79
N GLU A 257 -11.65 -0.93 -20.54
CA GLU A 257 -12.97 -0.55 -21.02
C GLU A 257 -13.92 -0.42 -19.83
N CYS A 258 -14.61 0.73 -19.73
CA CYS A 258 -15.62 1.00 -18.72
C CYS A 258 -17.01 0.88 -19.35
N TYR A 259 -17.83 0.00 -18.82
CA TYR A 259 -19.22 -0.21 -19.30
C TYR A 259 -20.25 0.66 -18.59
N GLN A 260 -19.86 1.27 -17.46
CA GLN A 260 -20.72 2.14 -16.68
C GLN A 260 -20.71 3.55 -17.26
N SER A 261 -21.89 4.09 -17.62
CA SER A 261 -21.99 5.45 -18.14
C SER A 261 -21.63 6.49 -17.07
N VAL A 262 -20.84 7.49 -17.48
CA VAL A 262 -20.53 8.65 -16.63
C VAL A 262 -21.75 9.51 -16.33
N THR A 263 -22.80 9.40 -17.15
CA THR A 263 -24.05 10.14 -16.96
C THR A 263 -25.04 9.43 -16.04
N ASP A 264 -24.75 8.18 -15.67
CA ASP A 264 -25.58 7.44 -14.73
C ASP A 264 -25.66 8.17 -13.40
N VAL A 265 -26.87 8.27 -12.88
CA VAL A 265 -27.17 8.95 -11.63
C VAL A 265 -27.53 7.90 -10.59
N ASP A 266 -26.79 7.84 -9.51
CA ASP A 266 -27.12 6.97 -8.36
C ASP A 266 -27.83 7.77 -7.28
N ALA A 267 -29.16 7.81 -7.35
CA ALA A 267 -30.02 8.53 -6.40
C ALA A 267 -29.84 8.02 -4.95
N SER A 268 -29.31 6.83 -4.73
CA SER A 268 -29.08 6.31 -3.37
C SER A 268 -28.01 7.11 -2.61
N LEU A 269 -27.15 7.82 -3.31
CA LEU A 269 -26.18 8.73 -2.68
C LEU A 269 -26.84 9.91 -1.95
N ASP A 270 -28.03 10.34 -2.37
CA ASP A 270 -28.74 11.44 -1.73
C ASP A 270 -29.20 11.12 -0.30
N THR A 271 -29.24 9.83 0.05
CA THR A 271 -29.62 9.34 1.38
C THR A 271 -28.50 8.60 2.11
N LEU A 272 -27.29 8.51 1.53
CA LEU A 272 -26.17 7.78 2.11
C LEU A 272 -25.71 8.40 3.44
N VAL A 273 -25.61 9.74 3.47
CA VAL A 273 -25.23 10.45 4.70
C VAL A 273 -26.49 10.69 5.53
N PRO A 274 -26.56 10.15 6.77
CA PRO A 274 -27.70 10.36 7.64
C PRO A 274 -27.91 11.84 7.98
N ALA A 275 -29.16 12.27 8.12
CA ALA A 275 -29.52 13.64 8.54
C ALA A 275 -28.92 14.00 9.92
N SER A 276 -28.81 13.01 10.84
CA SER A 276 -28.14 13.20 12.12
C SER A 276 -26.63 13.11 11.95
N SER A 277 -25.93 14.17 12.33
CA SER A 277 -24.46 14.24 12.25
C SER A 277 -23.72 13.22 13.13
N ASN A 278 -24.44 12.58 14.07
CA ASN A 278 -23.89 11.57 14.96
C ASN A 278 -24.12 10.13 14.50
N LYS A 279 -24.93 9.90 13.46
CA LYS A 279 -25.11 8.57 12.90
C LYS A 279 -23.96 8.24 11.93
N PRO A 280 -23.24 7.12 12.15
CA PRO A 280 -22.22 6.69 11.20
C PRO A 280 -22.82 6.13 9.91
N TYR A 281 -22.03 6.13 8.85
CA TYR A 281 -22.29 5.45 7.58
C TYR A 281 -20.97 4.89 7.05
N ASP A 282 -21.03 3.91 6.15
CA ASP A 282 -19.84 3.29 5.56
C ASP A 282 -19.38 4.08 4.34
N ILE A 283 -18.23 4.76 4.45
CA ILE A 283 -17.65 5.52 3.34
C ILE A 283 -17.25 4.63 2.16
N LYS A 284 -17.02 3.33 2.38
CA LYS A 284 -16.70 2.38 1.31
C LYS A 284 -17.86 2.20 0.34
N GLU A 285 -19.09 2.42 0.79
CA GLU A 285 -20.25 2.41 -0.09
C GLU A 285 -20.15 3.53 -1.12
N LEU A 286 -19.78 4.76 -0.69
CA LEU A 286 -19.54 5.87 -1.62
C LEU A 286 -18.40 5.55 -2.60
N ILE A 287 -17.27 5.01 -2.10
CA ILE A 287 -16.14 4.66 -2.95
C ILE A 287 -16.59 3.68 -4.05
N ARG A 288 -17.32 2.61 -3.69
CA ARG A 288 -17.79 1.61 -4.65
C ARG A 288 -18.78 2.17 -5.66
N LYS A 289 -19.62 3.13 -5.26
CA LYS A 289 -20.57 3.80 -6.17
C LYS A 289 -19.91 4.78 -7.14
N VAL A 290 -18.73 5.26 -6.79
CA VAL A 290 -17.91 6.13 -7.65
C VAL A 290 -16.98 5.32 -8.54
N ALA A 291 -16.40 4.26 -8.02
CA ALA A 291 -15.52 3.37 -8.78
C ALA A 291 -16.30 2.56 -9.84
N ASP A 292 -15.66 2.36 -10.99
CA ASP A 292 -16.21 1.57 -12.09
C ASP A 292 -16.57 0.16 -11.60
N GLU A 293 -17.79 -0.29 -11.89
CA GLU A 293 -18.35 -1.59 -11.51
C GLU A 293 -18.24 -1.91 -10.00
N GLY A 294 -17.98 -0.89 -9.17
CA GLY A 294 -17.76 -1.04 -7.73
C GLY A 294 -16.44 -1.71 -7.37
N ASP A 295 -15.52 -1.83 -8.33
CA ASP A 295 -14.22 -2.48 -8.12
C ASP A 295 -13.28 -1.57 -7.31
N PHE A 296 -12.98 -2.02 -6.09
CA PHE A 296 -12.13 -1.29 -5.16
C PHE A 296 -11.12 -2.24 -4.50
N PHE A 297 -9.83 -1.95 -4.66
CA PHE A 297 -8.74 -2.67 -4.04
C PHE A 297 -8.23 -1.91 -2.82
N GLU A 298 -8.69 -2.30 -1.63
CA GLU A 298 -8.33 -1.64 -0.37
C GLU A 298 -6.94 -2.05 0.09
N ILE A 299 -6.10 -1.07 0.45
CA ILE A 299 -4.77 -1.25 1.03
C ILE A 299 -4.87 -1.12 2.55
N GLN A 300 -4.22 -2.02 3.30
CA GLN A 300 -4.21 -2.03 4.77
C GLN A 300 -5.62 -1.99 5.39
N ALA A 301 -6.53 -2.80 4.86
CA ALA A 301 -7.92 -2.84 5.30
C ALA A 301 -8.08 -3.16 6.81
N SER A 302 -7.11 -3.83 7.42
CA SER A 302 -7.12 -4.22 8.84
C SER A 302 -6.39 -3.25 9.76
N PHE A 303 -5.62 -2.30 9.22
CA PHE A 303 -4.88 -1.29 9.97
C PHE A 303 -5.51 0.08 9.84
N ALA A 304 -5.50 0.88 10.93
CA ALA A 304 -6.03 2.25 10.93
C ALA A 304 -7.37 2.36 10.17
N LYS A 305 -8.36 1.60 10.62
CA LYS A 305 -9.66 1.46 9.92
C LYS A 305 -10.49 2.75 9.87
N ASN A 306 -10.11 3.77 10.64
CA ASN A 306 -10.68 5.11 10.62
C ASN A 306 -10.33 5.90 9.35
N ILE A 307 -9.38 5.41 8.54
CA ILE A 307 -9.11 5.90 7.20
C ILE A 307 -9.04 4.74 6.20
N VAL A 308 -9.63 4.95 5.02
CA VAL A 308 -9.66 3.98 3.93
C VAL A 308 -8.77 4.49 2.81
N CYS A 309 -7.87 3.64 2.33
CA CYS A 309 -7.00 3.90 1.19
C CYS A 309 -7.06 2.72 0.21
N GLY A 310 -7.06 2.99 -1.07
CA GLY A 310 -7.05 1.91 -2.07
C GLY A 310 -7.21 2.43 -3.49
N PHE A 311 -7.16 1.49 -4.43
CA PHE A 311 -7.26 1.76 -5.86
C PHE A 311 -8.63 1.36 -6.38
N GLY A 312 -9.14 2.15 -7.29
CA GLY A 312 -10.29 1.85 -8.14
C GLY A 312 -10.08 2.48 -9.51
N ARG A 313 -11.11 2.47 -10.33
CA ARG A 313 -11.08 3.14 -11.63
C ARG A 313 -12.25 4.09 -11.78
N VAL A 314 -12.04 5.15 -12.55
CA VAL A 314 -13.09 6.05 -12.98
C VAL A 314 -12.93 6.27 -14.47
N GLU A 315 -13.94 5.91 -15.25
CA GLU A 315 -13.89 5.87 -16.73
C GLU A 315 -12.69 5.05 -17.25
N GLY A 316 -12.44 3.89 -16.65
CA GLY A 316 -11.40 2.94 -17.06
C GLY A 316 -10.00 3.25 -16.55
N SER A 317 -9.74 4.45 -16.03
CA SER A 317 -8.40 4.87 -15.58
C SER A 317 -8.25 4.74 -14.06
N THR A 318 -7.07 4.33 -13.61
CA THR A 318 -6.78 4.12 -12.18
C THR A 318 -6.82 5.43 -11.40
N VAL A 319 -7.43 5.37 -10.22
CA VAL A 319 -7.53 6.44 -9.24
C VAL A 319 -7.21 5.90 -7.85
N GLY A 320 -6.44 6.64 -7.06
CA GLY A 320 -6.26 6.40 -5.64
C GLY A 320 -7.37 7.08 -4.82
N PHE A 321 -8.04 6.30 -3.98
CA PHE A 321 -9.05 6.83 -3.06
C PHE A 321 -8.48 6.93 -1.65
N VAL A 322 -8.72 8.07 -0.99
CA VAL A 322 -8.44 8.29 0.43
C VAL A 322 -9.69 8.83 1.10
N ALA A 323 -10.18 8.18 2.15
CA ALA A 323 -11.44 8.57 2.75
C ALA A 323 -11.45 8.37 4.27
N ASN A 324 -12.03 9.32 5.01
CA ASN A 324 -12.31 9.12 6.44
C ASN A 324 -13.44 8.10 6.58
N GLN A 325 -13.33 7.16 7.53
CA GLN A 325 -14.37 6.15 7.81
C GLN A 325 -15.16 6.53 9.07
N PRO A 326 -16.37 7.09 8.93
CA PRO A 326 -17.16 7.52 10.08
C PRO A 326 -17.59 6.40 11.02
N MET A 327 -17.61 5.17 10.54
CA MET A 327 -17.95 3.99 11.37
C MET A 327 -16.87 3.66 12.40
N VAL A 328 -15.64 4.16 12.22
CA VAL A 328 -14.51 3.87 13.10
C VAL A 328 -13.98 5.17 13.65
N LEU A 329 -14.02 5.33 14.98
CA LEU A 329 -13.56 6.55 15.66
C LEU A 329 -14.15 7.85 15.05
N ALA A 330 -15.39 7.79 14.52
CA ALA A 330 -16.05 8.91 13.83
C ALA A 330 -15.22 9.52 12.67
N GLY A 331 -14.26 8.80 12.11
CA GLY A 331 -13.39 9.27 11.03
C GLY A 331 -12.26 10.22 11.47
N VAL A 332 -11.95 10.34 12.76
CA VAL A 332 -10.84 11.18 13.23
C VAL A 332 -9.52 10.76 12.62
N LEU A 333 -8.58 11.69 12.50
CA LEU A 333 -7.18 11.39 12.20
C LEU A 333 -6.41 11.11 13.49
N ASP A 334 -5.75 9.96 13.55
CA ASP A 334 -4.77 9.62 14.55
C ASP A 334 -3.39 9.40 13.91
N SER A 335 -2.40 9.02 14.70
CA SER A 335 -1.05 8.79 14.21
C SER A 335 -1.01 7.70 13.14
N ASP A 336 -1.77 6.62 13.32
CA ASP A 336 -1.77 5.48 12.41
C ASP A 336 -2.51 5.80 11.10
N ALA A 337 -3.66 6.46 11.15
CA ALA A 337 -4.38 6.93 9.97
C ALA A 337 -3.53 7.91 9.16
N SER A 338 -2.83 8.81 9.83
CA SER A 338 -1.93 9.79 9.18
C SER A 338 -0.77 9.11 8.46
N ARG A 339 -0.12 8.11 9.07
CA ARG A 339 0.96 7.34 8.45
C ARG A 339 0.48 6.54 7.24
N LYS A 340 -0.64 5.81 7.39
CA LYS A 340 -1.25 5.01 6.32
C LYS A 340 -1.57 5.87 5.11
N ALA A 341 -2.31 6.97 5.31
CA ALA A 341 -2.70 7.85 4.21
C ALA A 341 -1.50 8.57 3.58
N ALA A 342 -0.53 9.04 4.38
CA ALA A 342 0.66 9.70 3.86
C ALA A 342 1.47 8.78 2.93
N ARG A 343 1.68 7.52 3.32
CA ARG A 343 2.37 6.53 2.50
C ARG A 343 1.64 6.29 1.18
N PHE A 344 0.32 6.14 1.23
CA PHE A 344 -0.51 5.90 0.06
C PHE A 344 -0.53 7.10 -0.90
N VAL A 345 -0.70 8.32 -0.38
CA VAL A 345 -0.66 9.56 -1.19
C VAL A 345 0.69 9.72 -1.89
N ARG A 346 1.81 9.47 -1.19
CA ARG A 346 3.14 9.54 -1.81
C ARG A 346 3.33 8.50 -2.91
N PHE A 347 2.84 7.28 -2.71
CA PHE A 347 2.86 6.26 -3.75
C PHE A 347 2.09 6.72 -4.99
N CYS A 348 0.86 7.22 -4.81
CA CYS A 348 0.06 7.73 -5.92
C CYS A 348 0.80 8.85 -6.69
N ASP A 349 1.41 9.78 -5.97
CA ASP A 349 2.17 10.88 -6.59
C ASP A 349 3.40 10.39 -7.35
N CYS A 350 4.17 9.44 -6.79
CA CYS A 350 5.32 8.85 -7.47
C CYS A 350 4.95 8.21 -8.83
N PHE A 351 3.76 7.65 -8.94
CA PHE A 351 3.32 6.88 -10.11
C PHE A 351 2.23 7.56 -10.93
N ASN A 352 2.05 8.87 -10.77
CA ASN A 352 1.12 9.72 -11.52
C ASN A 352 -0.35 9.27 -11.41
N ILE A 353 -0.73 8.63 -10.29
CA ILE A 353 -2.09 8.19 -10.03
C ILE A 353 -2.89 9.36 -9.41
N PRO A 354 -3.95 9.85 -10.07
CA PRO A 354 -4.82 10.87 -9.49
C PRO A 354 -5.42 10.45 -8.16
N ILE A 355 -5.65 11.41 -7.27
CA ILE A 355 -6.19 11.14 -5.93
C ILE A 355 -7.58 11.76 -5.78
N VAL A 356 -8.53 10.93 -5.37
CA VAL A 356 -9.85 11.36 -4.93
C VAL A 356 -9.96 11.19 -3.43
N THR A 357 -10.30 12.27 -2.73
CA THR A 357 -10.42 12.30 -1.28
C THR A 357 -11.88 12.54 -0.87
N PHE A 358 -12.43 11.65 -0.03
CA PHE A 358 -13.73 11.86 0.62
C PHE A 358 -13.54 12.25 2.08
N VAL A 359 -14.11 13.37 2.48
CA VAL A 359 -13.87 13.97 3.79
C VAL A 359 -15.10 13.91 4.67
N ASP A 360 -14.96 13.24 5.81
CA ASP A 360 -15.85 13.33 6.96
C ASP A 360 -14.99 13.20 8.23
N VAL A 361 -14.37 14.30 8.64
CA VAL A 361 -13.37 14.32 9.71
C VAL A 361 -13.67 15.36 10.77
N PRO A 362 -13.91 14.96 12.04
CA PRO A 362 -14.18 15.88 13.13
C PRO A 362 -12.93 16.55 13.72
N GLY A 363 -11.73 16.10 13.32
CA GLY A 363 -10.45 16.61 13.80
C GLY A 363 -9.40 15.53 13.95
N PHE A 364 -8.30 15.87 14.61
CA PHE A 364 -7.31 14.92 15.11
C PHE A 364 -7.73 14.34 16.44
N LEU A 365 -7.37 13.07 16.70
CA LEU A 365 -7.70 12.38 17.95
C LEU A 365 -6.93 12.99 19.12
N PRO A 366 -7.60 13.58 20.13
CA PRO A 366 -6.93 14.13 21.29
C PRO A 366 -6.51 13.02 22.27
N GLY A 367 -5.59 13.34 23.16
CA GLY A 367 -5.21 12.51 24.30
C GLY A 367 -3.71 12.26 24.40
N THR A 368 -3.26 11.96 25.64
CA THR A 368 -1.84 11.78 25.96
C THR A 368 -1.18 10.66 25.14
N ALA A 369 -1.88 9.57 24.90
CA ALA A 369 -1.37 8.46 24.09
C ALA A 369 -1.03 8.91 22.67
N GLN A 370 -1.85 9.75 22.05
CA GLN A 370 -1.60 10.30 20.72
C GLN A 370 -0.48 11.34 20.74
N GLU A 371 -0.48 12.25 21.71
CA GLU A 371 0.56 13.27 21.84
C GLU A 371 1.94 12.63 22.10
N TYR A 372 2.02 11.67 23.02
CA TYR A 372 3.27 10.94 23.31
C TYR A 372 3.69 10.01 22.16
N GLY A 373 2.72 9.48 21.41
CA GLY A 373 2.94 8.70 20.19
C GLY A 373 3.36 9.54 18.99
N GLY A 374 3.49 10.86 19.14
CA GLY A 374 3.99 11.75 18.07
C GLY A 374 2.93 12.16 17.04
N LEU A 375 1.67 12.33 17.45
CA LEU A 375 0.56 12.75 16.57
C LEU A 375 0.92 13.96 15.71
N ILE A 376 1.59 14.97 16.28
CA ILE A 376 2.02 16.18 15.56
C ILE A 376 2.92 15.81 14.39
N LYS A 377 3.92 14.96 14.63
CA LYS A 377 4.87 14.51 13.60
C LYS A 377 4.18 13.65 12.53
N HIS A 378 3.32 12.73 12.93
CA HIS A 378 2.61 11.84 12.02
C HIS A 378 1.53 12.58 11.21
N GLY A 379 0.79 13.50 11.84
CA GLY A 379 -0.14 14.38 11.12
C GLY A 379 0.56 15.27 10.11
N ALA A 380 1.76 15.76 10.45
CA ALA A 380 2.59 16.53 9.53
C ALA A 380 3.04 15.71 8.30
N LYS A 381 3.21 14.39 8.41
CA LYS A 381 3.51 13.53 7.24
C LYS A 381 2.38 13.55 6.21
N LEU A 382 1.14 13.46 6.65
CA LEU A 382 -0.01 13.48 5.76
C LEU A 382 -0.19 14.86 5.10
N LEU A 383 -0.04 15.93 5.89
CA LEU A 383 -0.04 17.29 5.38
C LEU A 383 1.05 17.49 4.33
N PHE A 384 2.25 17.03 4.61
CA PHE A 384 3.40 17.10 3.70
C PHE A 384 3.12 16.34 2.40
N ALA A 385 2.64 15.11 2.49
CA ALA A 385 2.34 14.28 1.33
C ALA A 385 1.32 14.94 0.39
N TYR A 386 0.22 15.46 0.92
CA TYR A 386 -0.78 16.17 0.11
C TYR A 386 -0.27 17.49 -0.47
N ALA A 387 0.49 18.26 0.30
CA ALA A 387 1.02 19.54 -0.15
C ALA A 387 2.08 19.37 -1.26
N GLU A 388 2.89 18.30 -1.16
CA GLU A 388 3.94 17.99 -2.14
C GLU A 388 3.38 17.38 -3.42
N ALA A 389 2.31 16.57 -3.32
CA ALA A 389 1.75 15.84 -4.45
C ALA A 389 1.37 16.75 -5.61
N THR A 390 1.85 16.39 -6.80
CA THR A 390 1.66 17.12 -8.05
C THR A 390 0.56 16.54 -8.94
N VAL A 391 0.12 15.31 -8.66
CA VAL A 391 -0.98 14.65 -9.37
C VAL A 391 -2.31 15.40 -9.22
N PRO A 392 -3.29 15.18 -10.10
CA PRO A 392 -4.65 15.66 -9.90
C PRO A 392 -5.20 15.26 -8.52
N LYS A 393 -5.71 16.25 -7.78
CA LYS A 393 -6.32 16.06 -6.45
C LYS A 393 -7.73 16.61 -6.44
N LEU A 394 -8.70 15.72 -6.31
CA LEU A 394 -10.12 16.06 -6.23
C LEU A 394 -10.64 15.68 -4.85
N THR A 395 -11.38 16.58 -4.23
CA THR A 395 -11.90 16.39 -2.87
C THR A 395 -13.41 16.57 -2.86
N VAL A 396 -14.10 15.70 -2.13
CA VAL A 396 -15.54 15.83 -1.85
C VAL A 396 -15.73 15.79 -0.34
N ILE A 397 -16.22 16.89 0.22
CA ILE A 397 -16.55 16.99 1.63
C ILE A 397 -18.01 16.52 1.78
N THR A 398 -18.18 15.34 2.37
CA THR A 398 -19.50 14.71 2.50
C THR A 398 -20.26 15.17 3.74
N ARG A 399 -19.52 15.44 4.85
CA ARG A 399 -20.12 15.89 6.10
C ARG A 399 -19.14 16.77 6.88
N LYS A 400 -18.48 16.29 7.92
CA LYS A 400 -17.60 17.10 8.79
C LYS A 400 -16.24 17.37 8.12
N ALA A 401 -15.74 18.58 8.29
CA ALA A 401 -14.39 18.99 7.93
C ALA A 401 -13.92 20.08 8.91
N PHE A 402 -13.38 19.66 10.06
CA PHE A 402 -13.10 20.57 11.18
C PHE A 402 -11.61 20.71 11.49
N GLY A 403 -11.22 21.95 11.82
CA GLY A 403 -9.90 22.29 12.32
C GLY A 403 -8.77 21.98 11.31
N GLY A 404 -7.58 21.70 11.83
CA GLY A 404 -6.43 21.35 11.02
C GLY A 404 -6.62 20.06 10.17
N ALA A 405 -7.53 19.18 10.55
CA ALA A 405 -7.86 18.01 9.75
C ALA A 405 -8.58 18.37 8.44
N TYR A 406 -9.36 19.45 8.41
CA TYR A 406 -9.89 20.02 7.15
C TYR A 406 -8.75 20.40 6.21
N ASP A 407 -7.72 21.08 6.72
CA ASP A 407 -6.56 21.45 5.89
C ASP A 407 -5.85 20.23 5.33
N VAL A 408 -5.55 19.26 6.20
CA VAL A 408 -4.75 18.07 5.89
C VAL A 408 -5.42 17.17 4.86
N MET A 409 -6.76 17.03 4.88
CA MET A 409 -7.49 16.14 3.98
C MET A 409 -7.71 16.77 2.58
N ALA A 410 -6.62 17.09 1.91
CA ALA A 410 -6.59 17.60 0.54
C ALA A 410 -7.45 18.86 0.32
N SER A 411 -7.35 19.82 1.23
CA SER A 411 -8.06 21.09 1.11
C SER A 411 -7.62 21.88 -0.12
N LYS A 412 -8.45 22.83 -0.54
CA LYS A 412 -8.12 23.80 -1.60
C LYS A 412 -6.81 24.52 -1.30
N HIS A 413 -6.54 24.83 -0.04
CA HIS A 413 -5.35 25.55 0.42
C HIS A 413 -4.05 24.75 0.28
N LEU A 414 -4.13 23.40 0.31
CA LEU A 414 -3.00 22.52 0.08
C LEU A 414 -2.94 22.01 -1.38
N ARG A 415 -3.19 22.92 -2.32
CA ARG A 415 -3.08 22.66 -3.76
C ARG A 415 -4.12 21.62 -4.26
N GLY A 416 -5.28 21.49 -3.60
CA GLY A 416 -6.42 20.73 -4.12
C GLY A 416 -6.93 21.39 -5.41
N ASP A 417 -7.03 20.62 -6.50
CA ASP A 417 -7.44 21.17 -7.80
C ASP A 417 -8.93 21.48 -7.85
N LEU A 418 -9.76 20.51 -7.45
CA LEU A 418 -11.21 20.66 -7.36
C LEU A 418 -11.70 20.19 -6.00
N ASN A 419 -12.38 21.08 -5.29
CA ASN A 419 -12.97 20.80 -3.99
C ASN A 419 -14.49 20.97 -4.06
N TYR A 420 -15.22 19.86 -3.94
CA TYR A 420 -16.67 19.85 -3.88
C TYR A 420 -17.16 19.64 -2.46
N ALA A 421 -18.34 20.09 -2.17
CA ALA A 421 -19.05 19.79 -0.93
C ALA A 421 -20.46 19.27 -1.21
N TRP A 422 -20.94 18.33 -0.39
CA TRP A 422 -22.35 17.98 -0.38
C TRP A 422 -23.12 19.01 0.45
N PRO A 423 -24.44 19.14 0.29
CA PRO A 423 -25.26 20.03 1.12
C PRO A 423 -25.21 19.72 2.62
N THR A 424 -24.87 18.48 2.97
CA THR A 424 -24.67 18.00 4.34
C THR A 424 -23.31 18.37 4.95
N ALA A 425 -22.42 18.99 4.17
CA ALA A 425 -21.09 19.35 4.63
C ALA A 425 -21.11 20.43 5.71
N GLN A 426 -20.22 20.30 6.68
CA GLN A 426 -19.97 21.26 7.75
C GLN A 426 -18.48 21.58 7.78
N ILE A 427 -18.12 22.82 7.48
CA ILE A 427 -16.74 23.25 7.32
C ILE A 427 -16.44 24.39 8.29
N ALA A 428 -15.62 24.16 9.33
CA ALA A 428 -15.32 25.17 10.33
C ALA A 428 -14.03 24.84 11.13
N VAL A 429 -13.63 25.78 11.96
CA VAL A 429 -12.51 25.57 12.90
C VAL A 429 -12.80 24.44 13.89
N MET A 430 -14.05 24.32 14.34
CA MET A 430 -14.52 23.22 15.21
C MET A 430 -16.04 23.08 15.12
N GLY A 431 -16.56 21.97 15.65
CA GLY A 431 -18.01 21.77 15.74
C GLY A 431 -18.68 22.80 16.64
N ALA A 432 -19.96 23.08 16.36
CA ALA A 432 -20.72 24.17 17.00
C ALA A 432 -20.71 24.12 18.52
N LYS A 433 -20.90 22.92 19.11
CA LYS A 433 -20.90 22.77 20.57
C LYS A 433 -19.62 23.25 21.22
N GLY A 434 -18.47 22.77 20.72
CA GLY A 434 -17.17 23.17 21.27
C GLY A 434 -16.88 24.67 21.07
N ALA A 435 -17.24 25.22 19.91
CA ALA A 435 -17.07 26.63 19.62
C ALA A 435 -17.90 27.52 20.57
N VAL A 436 -19.15 27.16 20.81
CA VAL A 436 -20.08 27.87 21.67
C VAL A 436 -19.63 27.83 23.14
N GLU A 437 -19.17 26.68 23.63
CA GLU A 437 -18.63 26.55 24.99
C GLU A 437 -17.40 27.46 25.24
N ILE A 438 -16.62 27.74 24.20
CA ILE A 438 -15.48 28.64 24.28
C ILE A 438 -15.91 30.11 24.19
N ILE A 439 -16.70 30.45 23.15
CA ILE A 439 -17.07 31.85 22.85
C ILE A 439 -18.03 32.40 23.90
N PHE A 440 -19.02 31.58 24.31
CA PHE A 440 -20.08 31.93 25.21
C PHE A 440 -19.91 31.28 26.60
N ARG A 441 -18.67 31.17 27.05
CA ARG A 441 -18.32 30.53 28.33
C ARG A 441 -19.12 31.03 29.55
N LYS A 442 -19.59 32.30 29.52
CA LYS A 442 -20.42 32.88 30.57
C LYS A 442 -21.82 32.31 30.64
N ASP A 443 -22.32 31.78 29.54
CA ASP A 443 -23.71 31.25 29.41
C ASP A 443 -23.76 29.73 29.57
N ILE A 444 -22.64 29.07 29.90
CA ILE A 444 -22.52 27.59 29.91
C ILE A 444 -23.51 26.93 30.91
N ALA A 445 -23.91 27.65 31.96
CA ALA A 445 -24.88 27.17 32.94
C ALA A 445 -26.35 27.29 32.50
N ASP A 446 -26.63 27.94 31.36
CA ASP A 446 -27.95 28.15 30.80
C ASP A 446 -28.14 27.30 29.51
N PRO A 447 -28.83 26.13 29.60
CA PRO A 447 -28.99 25.24 28.47
C PRO A 447 -29.75 25.86 27.31
N GLU A 448 -30.73 26.76 27.55
CA GLU A 448 -31.53 27.40 26.53
C GLU A 448 -30.67 28.39 25.71
N LYS A 449 -29.86 29.19 26.38
CA LYS A 449 -28.93 30.09 25.70
C LYS A 449 -27.88 29.33 24.91
N ILE A 450 -27.31 28.27 25.50
CA ILE A 450 -26.34 27.41 24.78
C ILE A 450 -26.96 26.79 23.53
N ALA A 451 -28.21 26.31 23.61
CA ALA A 451 -28.90 25.77 22.44
C ALA A 451 -29.12 26.84 21.35
N ALA A 452 -29.51 28.04 21.75
CA ALA A 452 -29.69 29.17 20.84
C ALA A 452 -28.38 29.61 20.18
N HIS A 453 -27.29 29.70 20.96
CA HIS A 453 -25.94 30.01 20.46
C HIS A 453 -25.42 28.91 19.52
N THR A 454 -25.66 27.65 19.84
CA THR A 454 -25.26 26.51 19.00
C THR A 454 -25.92 26.59 17.63
N LYS A 455 -27.26 26.80 17.62
CA LYS A 455 -28.00 26.94 16.35
C LYS A 455 -27.52 28.16 15.54
N MET A 456 -27.32 29.30 16.21
CA MET A 456 -26.81 30.51 15.55
C MET A 456 -25.40 30.25 14.95
N TYR A 457 -24.54 29.52 15.68
CA TYR A 457 -23.20 29.20 15.18
C TYR A 457 -23.26 28.23 13.99
N GLU A 458 -24.12 27.20 14.05
CA GLU A 458 -24.36 26.28 12.94
C GLU A 458 -24.80 27.01 11.68
N ASP A 459 -25.83 27.84 11.79
CA ASP A 459 -26.42 28.58 10.66
C ASP A 459 -25.39 29.57 10.05
N ARG A 460 -24.54 30.17 10.86
CA ARG A 460 -23.64 31.24 10.42
C ARG A 460 -22.27 30.75 9.93
N PHE A 461 -21.74 29.64 10.46
CA PHE A 461 -20.34 29.26 10.25
C PHE A 461 -20.14 27.85 9.69
N LEU A 462 -21.08 26.91 9.89
CA LEU A 462 -20.85 25.52 9.48
C LEU A 462 -21.30 25.21 8.05
N SER A 463 -22.22 25.98 7.50
CA SER A 463 -22.76 25.75 6.16
C SER A 463 -21.66 25.69 5.10
N PRO A 464 -21.70 24.74 4.16
CA PRO A 464 -20.73 24.68 3.06
C PRO A 464 -20.76 25.92 2.18
N PHE A 465 -21.86 26.66 2.15
CA PHE A 465 -22.00 27.91 1.39
C PHE A 465 -21.06 29.00 1.92
N VAL A 466 -20.77 29.02 3.22
CA VAL A 466 -19.79 29.97 3.80
C VAL A 466 -18.39 29.77 3.20
N ALA A 467 -17.98 28.52 3.01
CA ALA A 467 -16.71 28.21 2.36
C ALA A 467 -16.77 28.45 0.84
N ALA A 468 -17.90 28.18 0.21
CA ALA A 468 -18.11 28.41 -1.22
C ALA A 468 -18.08 29.92 -1.57
N GLU A 469 -18.70 30.78 -0.75
CA GLU A 469 -18.65 32.25 -0.92
C GLU A 469 -17.21 32.81 -0.89
N ARG A 470 -16.28 32.10 -0.25
CA ARG A 470 -14.86 32.45 -0.21
C ARG A 470 -14.03 31.80 -1.31
N GLY A 471 -14.62 30.96 -2.15
CA GLY A 471 -13.89 30.19 -3.17
C GLY A 471 -13.09 29.01 -2.61
N TYR A 472 -13.34 28.55 -1.37
CA TYR A 472 -12.67 27.41 -0.76
C TYR A 472 -13.29 26.08 -1.16
N VAL A 473 -14.53 26.14 -1.67
CA VAL A 473 -15.26 25.05 -2.31
C VAL A 473 -15.66 25.54 -3.71
N ASP A 474 -15.30 24.77 -4.72
CA ASP A 474 -15.58 25.13 -6.12
C ASP A 474 -17.06 25.03 -6.45
N GLU A 475 -17.76 24.04 -5.86
CA GLU A 475 -19.22 23.89 -6.01
C GLU A 475 -19.80 23.05 -4.88
N VAL A 476 -21.02 23.40 -4.45
CA VAL A 476 -21.88 22.55 -3.62
C VAL A 476 -22.70 21.68 -4.55
N ILE A 477 -22.43 20.38 -4.57
CA ILE A 477 -22.98 19.43 -5.55
C ILE A 477 -24.05 18.53 -4.95
N MET A 478 -25.00 18.11 -5.76
CA MET A 478 -25.93 17.04 -5.39
C MET A 478 -25.18 15.72 -5.24
N PRO A 479 -25.40 14.95 -4.15
CA PRO A 479 -24.65 13.70 -3.90
C PRO A 479 -24.71 12.71 -5.07
N HIS A 480 -25.87 12.52 -5.68
CA HIS A 480 -26.04 11.64 -6.85
C HIS A 480 -25.19 12.04 -8.06
N SER A 481 -24.69 13.28 -8.13
CA SER A 481 -23.85 13.76 -9.24
C SER A 481 -22.36 13.52 -9.03
N THR A 482 -21.96 12.96 -7.89
CA THR A 482 -20.56 12.88 -7.45
C THR A 482 -19.67 12.17 -8.49
N ARG A 483 -20.03 10.95 -8.95
CA ARG A 483 -19.26 10.23 -9.96
C ARG A 483 -19.04 11.07 -11.23
N ARG A 484 -20.12 11.67 -11.76
CA ARG A 484 -20.04 12.52 -12.95
C ARG A 484 -19.13 13.72 -12.77
N ARG A 485 -19.17 14.38 -11.60
CA ARG A 485 -18.31 15.53 -11.29
C ARG A 485 -16.85 15.14 -11.21
N LEU A 486 -16.57 14.03 -10.54
CA LEU A 486 -15.21 13.48 -10.42
C LEU A 486 -14.67 13.06 -11.79
N ALA A 487 -15.42 12.31 -12.59
CA ALA A 487 -15.02 11.88 -13.92
C ALA A 487 -14.67 13.06 -14.84
N ARG A 488 -15.52 14.09 -14.85
CA ARG A 488 -15.25 15.32 -15.64
C ARG A 488 -14.06 16.09 -15.12
N GLY A 489 -13.88 16.17 -13.80
CA GLY A 489 -12.72 16.80 -13.17
C GLY A 489 -11.41 16.07 -13.51
N LEU A 490 -11.39 14.76 -13.39
CA LEU A 490 -10.25 13.92 -13.76
C LEU A 490 -9.90 14.08 -15.24
N LYS A 491 -10.91 14.09 -16.12
CA LYS A 491 -10.70 14.32 -17.56
C LYS A 491 -10.12 15.70 -17.84
N MET A 492 -10.61 16.74 -17.21
CA MET A 492 -10.09 18.11 -17.35
C MET A 492 -8.64 18.21 -16.87
N LEU A 493 -8.30 17.52 -15.77
CA LEU A 493 -6.98 17.55 -15.16
C LEU A 493 -5.97 16.55 -15.77
N ARG A 494 -6.36 15.79 -16.80
CA ARG A 494 -5.52 14.74 -17.42
C ARG A 494 -4.14 15.29 -17.84
N ASN A 495 -4.09 16.50 -18.30
CA ASN A 495 -2.85 17.18 -18.75
C ASN A 495 -2.28 18.14 -17.70
N LYS A 496 -2.65 17.98 -16.43
CA LYS A 496 -2.07 18.78 -15.36
C LYS A 496 -0.55 18.61 -15.35
N ASP A 497 0.14 19.74 -15.47
CA ASP A 497 1.60 19.83 -15.33
C ASP A 497 1.92 20.76 -14.18
N LEU A 498 2.47 20.22 -13.11
CA LEU A 498 2.84 20.94 -11.90
C LEU A 498 4.17 20.41 -11.39
N ALA A 499 5.19 21.24 -11.38
CA ALA A 499 6.49 20.92 -10.85
C ALA A 499 6.72 21.56 -9.47
N ASN A 500 7.33 20.83 -8.56
CA ASN A 500 7.86 21.38 -7.33
C ASN A 500 9.22 22.07 -7.60
N PRO A 501 9.66 23.03 -6.74
CA PRO A 501 11.01 23.56 -6.81
C PRO A 501 12.05 22.41 -6.80
N TRP A 502 13.12 22.57 -7.57
CA TRP A 502 14.16 21.56 -7.63
C TRP A 502 14.81 21.33 -6.24
N LYS A 503 15.00 20.05 -5.89
CA LYS A 503 15.67 19.60 -4.66
C LYS A 503 16.25 18.20 -4.89
N LYS A 504 17.32 17.84 -4.17
CA LYS A 504 17.87 16.47 -4.24
C LYS A 504 16.83 15.41 -3.84
N HIS A 505 16.13 15.67 -2.77
CA HIS A 505 14.99 14.97 -2.22
C HIS A 505 14.28 15.89 -1.23
N ASP A 506 13.08 15.58 -0.85
CA ASP A 506 12.38 16.26 0.23
C ASP A 506 12.93 15.83 1.60
N ASN A 507 12.66 16.64 2.62
CA ASN A 507 12.96 16.33 4.02
C ASN A 507 11.64 16.17 4.77
N ILE A 508 10.93 15.09 4.43
CA ILE A 508 9.67 14.74 5.11
C ILE A 508 9.94 14.43 6.59
N PRO A 509 9.07 14.82 7.53
CA PRO A 509 9.22 14.45 8.93
C PRO A 509 9.09 12.93 9.10
N LEU A 510 10.22 12.23 9.26
CA LEU A 510 10.30 10.77 9.38
C LEU A 510 9.96 10.26 10.78
#